data_6b86a0136a993c9d23bd7da76b3f35e2
#
_entry.id   6b86a0136a993c9d23bd7da76b3f35e2
#
_cell.length_a   1.000
_cell.length_b   1.000
_cell.length_c   1.000
_cell.angle_alpha   90.00
_cell.angle_beta   90.00
_cell.angle_gamma   90.00
#
_symmetry.space_group_name_H-M   'P 1'
#
loop_
_entity.id
_entity.type
_entity.pdbx_description
1 polymer ?
#
loop_
_entity_poly.entity_id
_entity_poly.type
_entity_poly.pdbx_seq_one_letter_code
_entity_poly.pdbx_strand_id
1 'polypeptide(L)'
;MESIKKYACSVWKGSEVRQGLPGRAYLKLSSIRTSIYLLGLMALSFMVGTVFPQGESFEEYEKAGGKFLFFVSAFDLLEFFSSPLFILLAVVFAMNLIICVYERYKALFTRRVFPKSFEPTKTFLLTHDRNQSHEAVRTALKDLKFKVADKDGEWVVMEKGVPYKWLTWAYHAGIVVCLFGILLTFLFAFEETMTLRPGEPQTIAPESTGLVQSIWQDKTPVAGFHLLLERFTTEYIEAPELVYPEDRRSRAAIGLGWQGLSHELKDDSLFPKDWWAKIKVVTGSATLAEKEIEINDPLRYGGYTIYLLGYEQDMKLMINGNPLLMDAKADSEVMLPGIGSTLAFGTLRTGTALRLDGRKEELTPFVTVRKTGSSGDPAILKMGGSIIVDNAAVSLAGFTESAILSYRYDPGVGVLWAGGLLVLVAIALRFYGAYYLVAYKLDDSDAIVCLSVHVTAKGLSANSHRLLNRLEHTLTANDIRPIPLPQA
;
A
#
# COMPACT_ATOMS: atom_id res chain seq x y z
N MET A 1 34.42 7.54 13.01
CA MET A 1 33.27 7.22 13.89
C MET A 1 33.25 7.95 15.23
N GLU A 2 34.40 8.35 15.77
CA GLU A 2 34.48 9.17 17.01
C GLU A 2 34.07 10.63 16.85
N SER A 3 34.28 11.24 15.70
CA SER A 3 33.87 12.63 15.45
C SER A 3 32.33 12.82 15.43
N ILE A 4 31.56 11.80 15.08
CA ILE A 4 30.09 11.83 15.13
C ILE A 4 29.59 11.78 16.58
N LYS A 5 30.33 11.13 17.49
CA LYS A 5 29.98 11.09 18.93
C LYS A 5 30.16 12.47 19.60
N LYS A 6 31.17 13.26 19.21
CA LYS A 6 31.43 14.60 19.78
C LYS A 6 30.37 15.63 19.37
N TYR A 7 29.84 15.54 18.13
CA TYR A 7 28.84 16.50 17.63
C TYR A 7 27.44 16.32 18.22
N ALA A 8 27.04 15.09 18.56
CA ALA A 8 25.72 14.84 19.19
C ALA A 8 25.67 15.30 20.66
N CYS A 9 26.84 15.43 21.32
CA CYS A 9 26.90 15.70 22.76
C CYS A 9 27.08 17.20 23.11
N SER A 10 27.54 18.05 22.18
CA SER A 10 27.83 19.46 22.48
C SER A 10 26.67 20.43 22.37
N VAL A 11 25.60 20.07 21.68
CA VAL A 11 24.39 20.91 21.51
C VAL A 11 23.45 20.86 22.73
N TRP A 12 23.74 20.01 23.72
CA TRP A 12 22.81 19.68 24.79
C TRP A 12 23.30 19.89 26.22
N LYS A 13 24.23 20.83 26.47
CA LYS A 13 24.57 21.28 27.83
C LYS A 13 23.70 22.47 28.25
N GLY A 14 22.44 22.25 28.52
CA GLY A 14 21.56 23.32 28.98
C GLY A 14 20.15 22.87 29.29
N SER A 15 19.93 22.28 30.44
CA SER A 15 18.80 22.51 31.35
C SER A 15 18.68 21.39 32.40
N GLU A 16 18.57 21.76 33.64
CA GLU A 16 18.40 20.93 34.84
C GLU A 16 17.08 20.09 34.86
N VAL A 17 16.22 20.26 33.89
CA VAL A 17 14.90 19.59 33.79
C VAL A 17 14.99 18.09 33.40
N ARG A 18 16.20 17.54 33.18
CA ARG A 18 16.38 16.19 32.61
C ARG A 18 16.87 15.10 33.55
N GLN A 19 16.85 15.30 34.83
CA GLN A 19 17.31 14.30 35.79
C GLN A 19 16.22 13.30 36.23
N GLY A 20 14.93 13.51 35.86
CA GLY A 20 13.82 12.60 36.14
C GLY A 20 13.68 11.43 35.16
N LEU A 21 12.92 10.39 35.53
CA LEU A 21 12.56 9.25 34.69
C LEU A 21 12.05 9.66 33.28
N PRO A 22 11.16 10.68 33.14
CA PRO A 22 10.68 11.13 31.81
C PRO A 22 11.81 11.67 30.93
N GLY A 23 12.77 12.38 31.51
CA GLY A 23 13.91 12.93 30.74
C GLY A 23 14.86 11.86 30.23
N ARG A 24 15.09 10.78 31.00
CA ARG A 24 15.92 9.64 30.59
C ARG A 24 15.22 8.82 29.47
N ALA A 25 13.92 8.62 29.57
CA ALA A 25 13.12 7.96 28.54
C ALA A 25 13.15 8.74 27.22
N TYR A 26 12.95 10.06 27.27
CA TYR A 26 13.02 10.93 26.10
C TYR A 26 14.41 10.87 25.42
N LEU A 27 15.50 10.93 26.19
CA LEU A 27 16.86 10.83 25.64
C LEU A 27 17.14 9.47 24.97
N LYS A 28 16.60 8.37 25.52
CA LYS A 28 16.68 7.06 24.89
C LYS A 28 15.86 7.00 23.62
N LEU A 29 14.61 7.47 23.64
CA LEU A 29 13.72 7.51 22.48
C LEU A 29 14.21 8.45 21.37
N SER A 30 14.93 9.53 21.66
CA SER A 30 15.51 10.41 20.64
C SER A 30 16.81 9.86 20.02
N SER A 31 17.28 8.70 20.44
CA SER A 31 18.53 8.09 19.99
C SER A 31 18.37 7.34 18.66
N ILE A 32 19.26 7.59 17.70
CA ILE A 32 19.34 6.83 16.44
C ILE A 32 19.50 5.32 16.65
N ARG A 33 20.22 4.91 17.73
CA ARG A 33 20.38 3.48 18.05
C ARG A 33 19.05 2.85 18.39
N THR A 34 18.23 3.52 19.19
CA THR A 34 16.88 3.06 19.54
C THR A 34 16.00 2.95 18.29
N SER A 35 16.08 3.92 17.37
CA SER A 35 15.36 3.86 16.09
C SER A 35 15.75 2.63 15.27
N ILE A 36 17.06 2.29 15.19
CA ILE A 36 17.55 1.12 14.45
C ILE A 36 17.07 -0.18 15.09
N TYR A 37 17.10 -0.29 16.43
CA TYR A 37 16.59 -1.48 17.13
C TYR A 37 15.08 -1.65 16.96
N LEU A 38 14.31 -0.58 17.09
CA LEU A 38 12.87 -0.60 16.88
C LEU A 38 12.51 -0.96 15.43
N LEU A 39 13.24 -0.40 14.45
CA LEU A 39 13.03 -0.75 13.05
C LEU A 39 13.33 -2.23 12.78
N GLY A 40 14.43 -2.75 13.33
CA GLY A 40 14.76 -4.18 13.23
C GLY A 40 13.71 -5.08 13.87
N LEU A 41 13.20 -4.69 15.05
CA LEU A 41 12.14 -5.41 15.74
C LEU A 41 10.82 -5.37 14.97
N MET A 42 10.45 -4.21 14.40
CA MET A 42 9.29 -4.08 13.51
C MET A 42 9.42 -4.98 12.27
N ALA A 43 10.58 -4.98 11.61
CA ALA A 43 10.82 -5.84 10.45
C ALA A 43 10.68 -7.33 10.81
N LEU A 44 11.21 -7.75 11.96
CA LEU A 44 11.05 -9.12 12.46
C LEU A 44 9.58 -9.43 12.75
N SER A 45 8.86 -8.50 13.36
CA SER A 45 7.43 -8.65 13.65
C SER A 45 6.61 -8.80 12.36
N PHE A 46 6.89 -8.02 11.33
CA PHE A 46 6.26 -8.21 10.02
C PHE A 46 6.55 -9.58 9.41
N MET A 47 7.80 -10.08 9.52
CA MET A 47 8.13 -11.42 9.08
C MET A 47 7.30 -12.48 9.81
N VAL A 48 7.17 -12.37 11.12
CA VAL A 48 6.38 -13.33 11.93
C VAL A 48 4.90 -13.26 11.50
N GLY A 49 4.31 -12.07 11.43
CA GLY A 49 2.89 -11.90 11.06
C GLY A 49 2.57 -12.36 9.63
N THR A 50 3.53 -12.33 8.69
CA THR A 50 3.30 -12.80 7.30
C THR A 50 3.47 -14.30 7.10
N VAL A 51 4.07 -15.02 8.06
CA VAL A 51 4.21 -16.48 7.98
C VAL A 51 2.91 -17.21 8.30
N PHE A 52 2.06 -16.61 9.12
CA PHE A 52 0.79 -17.18 9.54
C PHE A 52 -0.37 -16.57 8.76
N PRO A 53 -1.41 -17.37 8.39
CA PRO A 53 -2.61 -16.83 7.75
C PRO A 53 -3.32 -15.88 8.73
N GLN A 54 -3.56 -14.66 8.30
CA GLN A 54 -4.21 -13.65 9.14
C GLN A 54 -5.72 -13.67 8.92
N GLY A 55 -6.49 -13.57 10.02
CA GLY A 55 -7.96 -13.53 9.97
C GLY A 55 -8.63 -14.90 9.95
N GLU A 56 -7.89 -16.01 9.99
CA GLU A 56 -8.46 -17.35 10.15
C GLU A 56 -8.78 -17.62 11.63
N SER A 57 -9.86 -18.35 11.88
CA SER A 57 -10.15 -18.84 13.23
C SER A 57 -9.15 -19.95 13.64
N PHE A 58 -8.87 -20.04 14.93
CA PHE A 58 -7.95 -21.09 15.44
C PHE A 58 -8.43 -22.51 15.07
N GLU A 59 -9.76 -22.74 15.09
CA GLU A 59 -10.34 -24.03 14.74
C GLU A 59 -10.14 -24.40 13.26
N GLU A 60 -10.27 -23.40 12.36
CA GLU A 60 -10.04 -23.61 10.92
C GLU A 60 -8.57 -23.92 10.66
N TYR A 61 -7.66 -23.16 11.29
CA TYR A 61 -6.22 -23.38 11.18
C TYR A 61 -5.82 -24.79 11.70
N GLU A 62 -6.38 -25.25 12.83
CA GLU A 62 -6.13 -26.58 13.38
C GLU A 62 -6.68 -27.67 12.44
N LYS A 63 -7.92 -27.54 11.92
CA LYS A 63 -8.53 -28.48 10.98
C LYS A 63 -7.76 -28.57 9.66
N ALA A 64 -7.14 -27.48 9.22
CA ALA A 64 -6.28 -27.45 8.03
C ALA A 64 -4.89 -28.08 8.25
N GLY A 65 -4.62 -28.63 9.45
CA GLY A 65 -3.34 -29.26 9.79
C GLY A 65 -2.24 -28.26 10.14
N GLY A 66 -2.62 -27.10 10.68
CA GLY A 66 -1.72 -26.03 11.11
C GLY A 66 -0.64 -26.53 12.07
N LYS A 67 0.55 -25.93 11.98
CA LYS A 67 1.71 -26.28 12.81
C LYS A 67 1.91 -25.26 13.93
N PHE A 68 2.64 -25.65 14.97
CA PHE A 68 2.99 -24.77 16.10
C PHE A 68 1.77 -24.21 16.87
N LEU A 69 0.69 -24.98 17.02
CA LEU A 69 -0.58 -24.58 17.63
C LEU A 69 -0.41 -23.88 18.98
N PHE A 70 0.51 -24.36 19.84
CA PHE A 70 0.80 -23.73 21.12
C PHE A 70 1.29 -22.27 20.97
N PHE A 71 2.22 -22.02 20.04
CA PHE A 71 2.74 -20.67 19.80
C PHE A 71 1.69 -19.79 19.13
N VAL A 72 0.91 -20.35 18.21
CA VAL A 72 -0.18 -19.65 17.52
C VAL A 72 -1.19 -19.12 18.53
N SER A 73 -1.64 -19.98 19.47
CA SER A 73 -2.58 -19.58 20.52
C SER A 73 -1.96 -18.65 21.56
N ALA A 74 -0.70 -18.94 22.02
CA ALA A 74 -0.06 -18.17 23.10
C ALA A 74 0.30 -16.73 22.69
N PHE A 75 0.59 -16.49 21.42
CA PHE A 75 1.01 -15.18 20.88
C PHE A 75 0.00 -14.56 19.91
N ASP A 76 -1.17 -15.17 19.78
CA ASP A 76 -2.25 -14.70 18.90
C ASP A 76 -1.76 -14.46 17.45
N LEU A 77 -1.06 -15.45 16.89
CA LEU A 77 -0.35 -15.28 15.62
C LEU A 77 -1.29 -15.19 14.41
N LEU A 78 -2.54 -15.63 14.52
CA LEU A 78 -3.57 -15.50 13.47
C LEU A 78 -4.19 -14.09 13.41
N GLU A 79 -4.07 -13.35 14.50
CA GLU A 79 -4.42 -11.93 14.58
C GLU A 79 -3.24 -11.07 15.05
N PHE A 80 -2.04 -11.43 14.61
CA PHE A 80 -0.80 -10.87 15.11
C PHE A 80 -0.73 -9.34 15.03
N PHE A 81 -1.21 -8.77 13.92
CA PHE A 81 -1.18 -7.31 13.71
C PHE A 81 -2.19 -6.55 14.59
N SER A 82 -3.20 -7.23 15.11
CA SER A 82 -4.16 -6.71 16.09
C SER A 82 -3.76 -6.99 17.53
N SER A 83 -2.69 -7.77 17.75
CA SER A 83 -2.25 -8.16 19.08
C SER A 83 -1.77 -6.96 19.90
N PRO A 84 -2.03 -6.93 21.23
CA PRO A 84 -1.58 -5.85 22.11
C PRO A 84 -0.07 -5.63 22.07
N LEU A 85 0.71 -6.68 21.87
CA LEU A 85 2.16 -6.63 21.80
C LEU A 85 2.63 -5.88 20.53
N PHE A 86 2.05 -6.19 19.38
CA PHE A 86 2.38 -5.51 18.13
C PHE A 86 1.94 -4.05 18.16
N ILE A 87 0.73 -3.76 18.68
CA ILE A 87 0.22 -2.39 18.84
C ILE A 87 1.15 -1.57 19.75
N LEU A 88 1.58 -2.13 20.89
CA LEU A 88 2.51 -1.45 21.79
C LEU A 88 3.84 -1.14 21.08
N LEU A 89 4.39 -2.10 20.35
CA LEU A 89 5.62 -1.92 19.57
C LEU A 89 5.45 -0.81 18.53
N ALA A 90 4.34 -0.82 17.78
CA ALA A 90 4.02 0.20 16.78
C ALA A 90 3.89 1.60 17.39
N VAL A 91 3.23 1.72 18.55
CA VAL A 91 3.11 2.99 19.29
C VAL A 91 4.48 3.50 19.74
N VAL A 92 5.32 2.63 20.32
CA VAL A 92 6.67 3.02 20.76
C VAL A 92 7.54 3.46 19.57
N PHE A 93 7.43 2.76 18.44
CA PHE A 93 8.13 3.12 17.20
C PHE A 93 7.62 4.48 16.66
N ALA A 94 6.32 4.68 16.61
CA ALA A 94 5.72 5.96 16.18
C ALA A 94 6.17 7.13 17.07
N MET A 95 6.16 6.96 18.39
CA MET A 95 6.66 7.95 19.34
C MET A 95 8.15 8.27 19.12
N ASN A 96 8.99 7.24 18.94
CA ASN A 96 10.41 7.42 18.62
C ASN A 96 10.58 8.25 17.35
N LEU A 97 9.84 7.94 16.29
CA LEU A 97 9.92 8.62 15.01
C LEU A 97 9.47 10.09 15.11
N ILE A 98 8.35 10.35 15.79
CA ILE A 98 7.84 11.71 16.04
C ILE A 98 8.88 12.56 16.78
N ILE A 99 9.50 12.02 17.84
CA ILE A 99 10.55 12.69 18.60
C ILE A 99 11.77 12.97 17.70
N CYS A 100 12.20 12.01 16.90
CA CYS A 100 13.31 12.18 15.97
C CYS A 100 13.03 13.25 14.91
N VAL A 101 11.81 13.29 14.36
CA VAL A 101 11.39 14.33 13.40
C VAL A 101 11.36 15.69 14.04
N TYR A 102 10.82 15.80 15.24
CA TYR A 102 10.77 17.06 16.00
C TYR A 102 12.17 17.60 16.34
N GLU A 103 13.06 16.76 16.85
CA GLU A 103 14.44 17.17 17.16
C GLU A 103 15.20 17.60 15.90
N ARG A 104 14.97 16.92 14.79
CA ARG A 104 15.58 17.29 13.51
C ARG A 104 14.99 18.59 12.94
N TYR A 105 13.68 18.82 13.07
CA TYR A 105 13.05 20.09 12.74
C TYR A 105 13.67 21.23 13.55
N LYS A 106 13.73 21.08 14.86
CA LYS A 106 14.34 22.05 15.76
C LYS A 106 15.79 22.36 15.37
N ALA A 107 16.58 21.34 15.02
CA ALA A 107 17.95 21.51 14.58
C ALA A 107 18.12 22.32 13.27
N LEU A 108 17.07 22.36 12.41
CA LEU A 108 17.10 23.18 11.19
C LEU A 108 17.03 24.70 11.48
N PHE A 109 16.37 25.08 12.57
CA PHE A 109 16.20 26.48 12.99
C PHE A 109 17.20 26.92 14.05
N THR A 110 17.91 25.99 14.70
CA THR A 110 18.92 26.34 15.67
C THR A 110 20.17 26.85 14.94
N ARG A 111 20.72 27.98 15.43
CA ARG A 111 21.97 28.52 14.91
C ARG A 111 23.06 27.44 14.99
N ARG A 112 23.75 27.22 13.87
CA ARG A 112 24.77 26.19 13.81
C ARG A 112 26.01 26.70 14.51
N VAL A 113 26.57 25.84 15.36
CA VAL A 113 27.89 26.01 15.90
C VAL A 113 28.82 25.23 14.98
N PHE A 114 29.66 25.93 14.23
CA PHE A 114 30.72 25.32 13.44
C PHE A 114 31.97 25.11 14.33
N PRO A 115 32.80 24.11 14.00
CA PRO A 115 34.09 23.96 14.72
C PRO A 115 34.94 25.23 14.57
N LYS A 116 35.61 25.60 15.64
CA LYS A 116 36.52 26.76 15.63
C LYS A 116 37.70 26.60 14.68
N SER A 117 38.06 25.36 14.36
CA SER A 117 39.08 25.02 13.37
C SER A 117 38.57 23.86 12.48
N PHE A 118 38.84 23.97 11.20
CA PHE A 118 38.60 22.90 10.22
C PHE A 118 39.93 22.29 9.80
N GLU A 119 39.98 20.99 9.54
CA GLU A 119 41.15 20.38 8.89
C GLU A 119 41.11 20.77 7.40
N PRO A 120 42.19 21.41 6.87
CA PRO A 120 42.22 21.81 5.47
C PRO A 120 42.12 20.58 4.54
N THR A 121 41.21 20.63 3.56
CA THR A 121 41.17 19.64 2.48
C THR A 121 42.21 19.94 1.41
N LYS A 122 42.51 21.22 1.20
CA LYS A 122 43.56 21.71 0.29
C LYS A 122 44.05 23.09 0.74
N THR A 123 45.33 23.36 0.54
CA THR A 123 45.95 24.66 0.83
C THR A 123 46.56 25.22 -0.46
N PHE A 124 46.41 26.50 -0.66
CA PHE A 124 46.91 27.21 -1.83
C PHE A 124 47.77 28.41 -1.39
N LEU A 125 48.80 28.72 -2.13
CA LEU A 125 49.56 29.98 -2.02
C LEU A 125 48.93 31.00 -2.96
N LEU A 126 48.67 32.20 -2.47
CA LEU A 126 48.12 33.31 -3.24
C LEU A 126 49.17 34.42 -3.34
N THR A 127 49.28 35.03 -4.53
CA THR A 127 50.26 36.07 -4.82
C THR A 127 49.77 37.49 -4.53
N HIS A 128 48.54 37.63 -4.04
CA HIS A 128 47.91 38.92 -3.80
C HIS A 128 47.81 39.24 -2.30
N ASP A 129 47.62 40.52 -1.99
CA ASP A 129 47.34 41.01 -0.66
C ASP A 129 46.13 40.31 -0.03
N ARG A 130 46.14 40.19 1.31
CA ARG A 130 45.08 39.47 2.07
C ARG A 130 43.68 39.97 1.79
N ASN A 131 43.48 41.29 1.68
CA ASN A 131 42.17 41.87 1.43
C ASN A 131 41.65 41.56 0.01
N GLN A 132 42.51 41.64 -0.98
CA GLN A 132 42.23 41.29 -2.36
C GLN A 132 41.95 39.79 -2.47
N SER A 133 42.77 38.96 -1.83
CA SER A 133 42.59 37.51 -1.78
C SER A 133 41.26 37.12 -1.11
N HIS A 134 40.87 37.78 -0.01
CA HIS A 134 39.61 37.52 0.67
C HIS A 134 38.40 37.85 -0.21
N GLU A 135 38.44 39.02 -0.88
CA GLU A 135 37.32 39.45 -1.75
C GLU A 135 37.21 38.57 -3.01
N ALA A 136 38.33 38.16 -3.55
CA ALA A 136 38.35 37.26 -4.71
C ALA A 136 37.85 35.84 -4.39
N VAL A 137 38.30 35.24 -3.27
CA VAL A 137 37.80 33.94 -2.81
C VAL A 137 36.28 34.02 -2.55
N ARG A 138 35.83 35.10 -1.91
CA ARG A 138 34.41 35.34 -1.64
C ARG A 138 33.59 35.50 -2.92
N THR A 139 34.13 36.24 -3.91
CA THR A 139 33.48 36.43 -5.21
C THR A 139 33.43 35.14 -5.98
N ALA A 140 34.54 34.40 -6.07
CA ALA A 140 34.58 33.07 -6.71
C ALA A 140 33.54 32.08 -6.11
N LEU A 141 33.42 32.06 -4.79
CA LEU A 141 32.41 31.23 -4.13
C LEU A 141 30.99 31.74 -4.37
N LYS A 142 30.76 33.06 -4.46
CA LYS A 142 29.43 33.60 -4.83
C LYS A 142 29.05 33.26 -6.28
N ASP A 143 30.01 33.33 -7.22
CA ASP A 143 29.80 32.93 -8.62
C ASP A 143 29.44 31.46 -8.74
N LEU A 144 30.01 30.64 -7.89
CA LEU A 144 29.64 29.23 -7.72
C LEU A 144 28.32 29.02 -6.94
N LYS A 145 27.57 30.13 -6.63
CA LYS A 145 26.28 30.14 -5.93
C LYS A 145 26.34 29.69 -4.47
N PHE A 146 27.46 29.94 -3.77
CA PHE A 146 27.52 29.77 -2.34
C PHE A 146 26.99 31.02 -1.61
N LYS A 147 26.42 30.80 -0.43
CA LYS A 147 25.95 31.86 0.47
C LYS A 147 26.72 31.79 1.78
N VAL A 148 27.05 32.96 2.37
CA VAL A 148 27.69 33.02 3.67
C VAL A 148 26.79 32.43 4.73
N ALA A 149 27.27 31.43 5.44
CA ALA A 149 26.53 30.75 6.51
C ALA A 149 26.95 31.29 7.90
N ASP A 150 28.23 31.55 8.11
CA ASP A 150 28.75 32.10 9.37
C ASP A 150 30.08 32.81 9.14
N LYS A 151 30.41 33.71 10.07
CA LYS A 151 31.74 34.36 10.22
C LYS A 151 32.08 34.30 11.69
N ASP A 152 32.79 33.29 12.14
CA ASP A 152 33.25 33.19 13.51
C ASP A 152 34.75 32.84 13.53
N GLY A 153 35.51 33.70 14.13
CA GLY A 153 36.97 33.56 14.20
C GLY A 153 37.67 33.75 12.84
N GLU A 154 38.66 32.91 12.59
CA GLU A 154 39.54 32.97 11.41
C GLU A 154 38.90 32.29 10.16
N TRP A 155 37.88 31.50 10.33
CA TRP A 155 37.24 30.77 9.25
C TRP A 155 35.96 31.44 8.75
N VAL A 156 35.83 31.58 7.43
CA VAL A 156 34.60 31.99 6.77
C VAL A 156 33.94 30.77 6.22
N VAL A 157 32.69 30.52 6.64
CA VAL A 157 31.91 29.35 6.23
C VAL A 157 30.85 29.77 5.22
N MET A 158 30.84 29.09 4.08
CA MET A 158 29.88 29.29 3.02
C MET A 158 29.15 27.96 2.64
N GLU A 159 27.89 28.04 2.34
CA GLU A 159 27.06 26.87 2.04
C GLU A 159 26.38 26.98 0.69
N LYS A 160 26.18 25.82 0.04
CA LYS A 160 25.38 25.67 -1.17
C LYS A 160 24.49 24.42 -1.05
N GLY A 161 23.28 24.48 -1.59
CA GLY A 161 22.35 23.35 -1.55
C GLY A 161 21.65 23.20 -0.19
N VAL A 162 21.38 24.28 0.53
CA VAL A 162 20.68 24.28 1.82
C VAL A 162 19.37 23.50 1.80
N PRO A 163 18.52 23.54 0.73
CA PRO A 163 17.30 22.74 0.65
C PRO A 163 17.50 21.24 0.85
N TYR A 164 18.69 20.68 0.52
CA TYR A 164 19.01 19.27 0.74
C TYR A 164 18.84 18.83 2.21
N LYS A 165 19.01 19.73 3.15
CA LYS A 165 18.85 19.45 4.59
C LYS A 165 17.37 19.26 4.95
N TRP A 166 16.48 20.04 4.31
CA TRP A 166 15.04 19.95 4.47
C TRP A 166 14.48 18.64 3.92
N LEU A 167 15.07 18.12 2.85
CA LEU A 167 14.66 16.84 2.26
C LEU A 167 14.78 15.68 3.25
N THR A 168 15.84 15.70 4.09
CA THR A 168 15.98 14.69 5.15
C THR A 168 14.87 14.76 6.19
N TRP A 169 14.44 15.97 6.54
CA TRP A 169 13.31 16.15 7.43
C TRP A 169 11.99 15.75 6.75
N ALA A 170 11.81 16.17 5.50
CA ALA A 170 10.58 15.95 4.75
C ALA A 170 10.22 14.46 4.60
N TYR A 171 11.18 13.59 4.25
CA TYR A 171 10.84 12.17 4.13
C TYR A 171 10.52 11.51 5.49
N HIS A 172 11.19 11.91 6.57
CA HIS A 172 10.82 11.43 7.91
C HIS A 172 9.45 11.96 8.34
N ALA A 173 9.14 13.22 8.05
CA ALA A 173 7.81 13.79 8.29
C ALA A 173 6.75 13.06 7.47
N GLY A 174 7.04 12.70 6.22
CA GLY A 174 6.17 11.89 5.38
C GLY A 174 5.86 10.52 6.00
N ILE A 175 6.86 9.86 6.60
CA ILE A 175 6.63 8.60 7.31
C ILE A 175 5.70 8.80 8.53
N VAL A 176 5.86 9.92 9.28
CA VAL A 176 4.94 10.24 10.39
C VAL A 176 3.51 10.46 9.89
N VAL A 177 3.35 11.13 8.73
CA VAL A 177 2.05 11.30 8.09
C VAL A 177 1.46 9.95 7.66
N CYS A 178 2.28 9.03 7.12
CA CYS A 178 1.83 7.67 6.81
C CYS A 178 1.36 6.93 8.07
N LEU A 179 2.12 6.99 9.17
CA LEU A 179 1.72 6.37 10.44
C LEU A 179 0.42 6.97 10.98
N PHE A 180 0.22 8.27 10.82
CA PHE A 180 -1.05 8.90 11.19
C PHE A 180 -2.20 8.43 10.29
N GLY A 181 -1.97 8.26 8.97
CA GLY A 181 -2.94 7.65 8.06
C GLY A 181 -3.30 6.22 8.48
N ILE A 182 -2.31 5.39 8.82
CA ILE A 182 -2.54 4.02 9.34
C ILE A 182 -3.36 4.06 10.63
N LEU A 183 -3.07 4.99 11.53
CA LEU A 183 -3.85 5.15 12.76
C LEU A 183 -5.30 5.52 12.47
N LEU A 184 -5.56 6.43 11.52
CA LEU A 184 -6.93 6.78 11.11
C LEU A 184 -7.65 5.57 10.50
N THR A 185 -6.98 4.79 9.64
CA THR A 185 -7.52 3.54 9.11
C THR A 185 -7.88 2.59 10.26
N PHE A 186 -6.96 2.33 11.17
CA PHE A 186 -7.18 1.43 12.31
C PHE A 186 -8.35 1.87 13.21
N LEU A 187 -8.53 3.18 13.41
CA LEU A 187 -9.57 3.71 14.29
C LEU A 187 -10.94 3.83 13.62
N PHE A 188 -11.00 4.10 12.32
CA PHE A 188 -12.23 4.53 11.66
C PHE A 188 -12.59 3.74 10.40
N ALA A 189 -11.67 2.92 9.86
CA ALA A 189 -12.00 2.13 8.69
C ALA A 189 -12.86 0.92 9.07
N PHE A 190 -13.78 0.60 8.17
CA PHE A 190 -14.53 -0.65 8.21
C PHE A 190 -14.77 -1.15 6.78
N GLU A 191 -14.95 -2.44 6.65
CA GLU A 191 -15.29 -3.11 5.41
C GLU A 191 -16.27 -4.24 5.71
N GLU A 192 -17.38 -4.26 4.99
CA GLU A 192 -18.43 -5.26 5.15
C GLU A 192 -18.99 -5.67 3.80
N THR A 193 -19.74 -6.76 3.78
CA THR A 193 -20.36 -7.29 2.59
C THR A 193 -21.87 -7.17 2.65
N MET A 194 -22.49 -7.02 1.48
CA MET A 194 -23.95 -7.05 1.33
C MET A 194 -24.34 -7.75 0.03
N THR A 195 -25.47 -8.44 0.04
CA THR A 195 -26.09 -8.98 -1.18
C THR A 195 -27.20 -8.04 -1.63
N LEU A 196 -27.07 -7.48 -2.81
CA LEU A 196 -27.99 -6.51 -3.37
C LEU A 196 -28.85 -7.16 -4.45
N ARG A 197 -30.17 -7.23 -4.24
CA ARG A 197 -31.15 -7.77 -5.19
C ARG A 197 -31.59 -6.68 -6.17
N PRO A 198 -31.90 -7.07 -7.44
CA PRO A 198 -32.41 -6.11 -8.41
C PRO A 198 -33.69 -5.44 -7.94
N GLY A 199 -33.74 -4.11 -8.02
CA GLY A 199 -34.92 -3.33 -7.65
C GLY A 199 -35.12 -3.08 -6.15
N GLU A 200 -34.31 -3.69 -5.27
CA GLU A 200 -34.43 -3.52 -3.82
C GLU A 200 -33.35 -2.57 -3.32
N PRO A 201 -33.71 -1.36 -2.87
CA PRO A 201 -32.70 -0.45 -2.31
C PRO A 201 -32.27 -0.90 -0.92
N GLN A 202 -30.95 -0.96 -0.68
CA GLN A 202 -30.39 -1.28 0.63
C GLN A 202 -29.54 -0.14 1.17
N THR A 203 -29.64 0.09 2.48
CA THR A 203 -28.85 1.10 3.19
C THR A 203 -27.49 0.52 3.56
N ILE A 204 -26.42 1.30 3.39
CA ILE A 204 -25.13 0.99 3.98
C ILE A 204 -25.23 1.27 5.49
N ALA A 205 -25.24 0.21 6.28
CA ALA A 205 -25.28 0.27 7.73
C ALA A 205 -24.13 -0.59 8.25
N PRO A 206 -23.03 0.03 8.74
CA PRO A 206 -21.92 -0.73 9.28
C PRO A 206 -22.40 -1.45 10.57
N GLU A 207 -22.26 -2.76 10.60
CA GLU A 207 -22.29 -3.53 11.84
C GLU A 207 -20.97 -3.34 12.55
N SER A 208 -20.97 -2.71 13.71
CA SER A 208 -19.76 -2.32 14.43
C SER A 208 -19.01 -3.54 14.96
N THR A 209 -17.83 -3.81 14.44
CA THR A 209 -16.97 -4.92 14.88
C THR A 209 -15.64 -4.50 15.48
N GLY A 210 -15.23 -3.22 15.35
CA GLY A 210 -13.95 -2.72 15.86
C GLY A 210 -13.98 -2.21 17.29
N LEU A 211 -12.86 -2.31 18.02
CA LEU A 211 -12.72 -1.88 19.42
C LEU A 211 -13.06 -0.40 19.64
N VAL A 212 -12.80 0.45 18.65
CA VAL A 212 -13.15 1.88 18.70
C VAL A 212 -14.57 2.12 18.23
N GLN A 213 -15.07 1.33 17.29
CA GLN A 213 -16.47 1.36 16.86
C GLN A 213 -17.41 1.03 18.03
N SER A 214 -17.06 0.10 18.92
CA SER A 214 -17.86 -0.18 20.12
C SER A 214 -17.95 1.02 21.08
N ILE A 215 -16.94 1.88 21.11
CA ILE A 215 -16.92 3.10 21.92
C ILE A 215 -17.69 4.26 21.24
N TRP A 216 -17.76 4.25 19.90
CA TRP A 216 -18.33 5.32 19.07
C TRP A 216 -19.63 4.92 18.37
N GLN A 217 -20.24 3.79 18.76
CA GLN A 217 -21.40 3.15 18.13
C GLN A 217 -22.58 4.09 17.82
N ASP A 218 -22.77 5.13 18.64
CA ASP A 218 -23.83 6.12 18.41
C ASP A 218 -23.50 7.17 17.32
N LYS A 219 -22.31 7.11 16.71
CA LYS A 219 -21.80 8.15 15.79
C LYS A 219 -21.27 7.63 14.45
N THR A 220 -21.42 6.33 14.13
CA THR A 220 -21.12 5.86 12.79
C THR A 220 -22.06 6.56 11.79
N PRO A 221 -21.52 7.24 10.78
CA PRO A 221 -22.37 7.88 9.79
C PRO A 221 -23.12 6.79 9.04
N VAL A 222 -24.41 6.60 9.36
CA VAL A 222 -25.29 5.90 8.46
C VAL A 222 -25.25 6.67 7.13
N ALA A 223 -24.88 5.98 6.05
CA ALA A 223 -24.85 6.66 4.77
C ALA A 223 -26.26 7.21 4.50
N GLY A 224 -26.35 8.51 4.26
CA GLY A 224 -27.62 9.17 3.95
C GLY A 224 -28.17 8.80 2.57
N PHE A 225 -27.75 7.65 2.02
CA PHE A 225 -28.13 7.13 0.70
C PHE A 225 -28.29 5.61 0.73
N HIS A 226 -28.95 5.08 -0.30
CA HIS A 226 -29.13 3.66 -0.51
C HIS A 226 -28.45 3.23 -1.80
N LEU A 227 -28.07 1.95 -1.87
CA LEU A 227 -27.61 1.32 -3.11
C LEU A 227 -28.77 0.55 -3.73
N LEU A 228 -28.93 0.69 -5.04
CA LEU A 228 -29.92 0.00 -5.84
C LEU A 228 -29.23 -0.72 -6.99
N LEU A 229 -29.40 -2.03 -7.08
CA LEU A 229 -28.99 -2.79 -8.25
C LEU A 229 -30.05 -2.62 -9.35
N GLU A 230 -29.67 -1.99 -10.45
CA GLU A 230 -30.56 -1.87 -11.62
C GLU A 230 -30.50 -3.15 -12.47
N ARG A 231 -29.30 -3.65 -12.74
CA ARG A 231 -29.06 -4.83 -13.56
C ARG A 231 -27.73 -5.48 -13.20
N PHE A 232 -27.73 -6.80 -13.23
CA PHE A 232 -26.53 -7.63 -13.23
C PHE A 232 -26.36 -8.27 -14.61
N THR A 233 -25.16 -8.43 -15.10
CA THR A 233 -24.87 -9.00 -16.42
C THR A 233 -23.61 -9.83 -16.37
N THR A 234 -23.65 -11.02 -16.96
CA THR A 234 -22.48 -11.90 -17.11
C THR A 234 -22.16 -12.09 -18.60
N GLU A 235 -20.89 -12.01 -18.95
CA GLU A 235 -20.37 -12.38 -20.26
C GLU A 235 -19.60 -13.69 -20.14
N TYR A 236 -19.92 -14.63 -21.01
CA TYR A 236 -19.22 -15.92 -21.11
C TYR A 236 -18.37 -15.95 -22.35
N ILE A 237 -17.33 -16.76 -22.32
CA ILE A 237 -16.55 -17.15 -23.50
C ILE A 237 -16.71 -18.64 -23.74
N GLU A 238 -16.99 -19.01 -24.99
CA GLU A 238 -16.96 -20.40 -25.41
C GLU A 238 -15.51 -20.84 -25.55
N ALA A 239 -15.15 -21.88 -24.84
CA ALA A 239 -13.81 -22.46 -24.92
C ALA A 239 -13.89 -23.98 -24.74
N PRO A 240 -13.07 -24.75 -25.44
CA PRO A 240 -13.06 -26.20 -25.28
C PRO A 240 -12.54 -26.57 -23.89
N GLU A 241 -13.17 -27.57 -23.28
CA GLU A 241 -12.72 -28.12 -22.02
C GLU A 241 -11.48 -28.98 -22.21
N LEU A 242 -10.58 -28.90 -21.21
CA LEU A 242 -9.40 -29.74 -21.18
C LEU A 242 -9.77 -31.13 -20.63
N VAL A 243 -9.58 -32.15 -21.46
CA VAL A 243 -9.86 -33.53 -21.04
C VAL A 243 -8.59 -34.18 -20.50
N TYR A 244 -8.61 -34.45 -19.20
CA TYR A 244 -7.50 -35.14 -18.53
C TYR A 244 -7.71 -36.67 -18.64
N PRO A 245 -6.71 -37.40 -19.15
CA PRO A 245 -6.83 -38.85 -19.23
C PRO A 245 -6.87 -39.48 -17.83
N GLU A 246 -7.63 -40.58 -17.70
CA GLU A 246 -7.74 -41.30 -16.43
C GLU A 246 -6.48 -42.10 -16.11
N ASP A 247 -5.75 -42.54 -17.12
CA ASP A 247 -4.59 -43.37 -16.96
C ASP A 247 -3.34 -42.61 -16.48
N ARG A 248 -2.56 -43.24 -15.58
CA ARG A 248 -1.39 -42.63 -14.95
C ARG A 248 -0.24 -42.34 -15.94
N ARG A 249 -0.13 -43.11 -17.03
CA ARG A 249 0.98 -42.95 -18.01
C ARG A 249 0.76 -41.71 -18.84
N SER A 250 -0.45 -41.52 -19.35
CA SER A 250 -0.80 -40.31 -20.11
C SER A 250 -0.70 -39.06 -19.24
N ARG A 251 -1.14 -39.10 -17.97
CA ARG A 251 -0.94 -37.99 -17.01
C ARG A 251 0.53 -37.67 -16.78
N ALA A 252 1.39 -38.68 -16.65
CA ALA A 252 2.83 -38.46 -16.51
C ALA A 252 3.45 -37.88 -17.78
N ALA A 253 3.07 -38.38 -18.96
CA ALA A 253 3.53 -37.86 -20.25
C ALA A 253 3.13 -36.39 -20.46
N ILE A 254 1.90 -36.00 -20.05
CA ILE A 254 1.43 -34.61 -20.08
C ILE A 254 2.25 -33.76 -19.09
N GLY A 255 2.46 -34.22 -17.86
CA GLY A 255 3.25 -33.52 -16.84
C GLY A 255 4.72 -33.31 -17.25
N LEU A 256 5.27 -34.19 -18.10
CA LEU A 256 6.62 -34.07 -18.67
C LEU A 256 6.66 -33.27 -19.99
N GLY A 257 5.52 -32.82 -20.48
CA GLY A 257 5.43 -32.08 -21.75
C GLY A 257 5.60 -32.96 -22.99
N TRP A 258 5.49 -34.28 -22.86
CA TRP A 258 5.62 -35.21 -23.99
C TRP A 258 4.31 -35.42 -24.75
N GLN A 259 3.20 -35.12 -24.15
CA GLN A 259 1.86 -35.20 -24.75
C GLN A 259 1.05 -33.97 -24.37
N GLY A 260 0.31 -33.39 -25.32
CA GLY A 260 -0.65 -32.31 -25.07
C GLY A 260 -1.95 -32.84 -24.48
N LEU A 261 -2.69 -31.97 -23.78
CA LEU A 261 -4.04 -32.25 -23.34
C LEU A 261 -4.98 -32.29 -24.54
N SER A 262 -5.94 -33.22 -24.56
CA SER A 262 -7.04 -33.22 -25.52
C SER A 262 -8.07 -32.16 -25.11
N HIS A 263 -8.81 -31.67 -26.10
CA HIS A 263 -9.82 -30.61 -25.96
C HIS A 263 -11.14 -31.14 -26.48
N GLU A 264 -12.20 -30.89 -25.75
CA GLU A 264 -13.56 -31.24 -26.14
C GLU A 264 -14.45 -30.02 -26.01
N LEU A 265 -15.26 -29.74 -27.02
CA LEU A 265 -16.26 -28.67 -26.99
C LEU A 265 -17.61 -29.32 -26.73
N LYS A 266 -18.23 -28.96 -25.62
CA LYS A 266 -19.59 -29.38 -25.22
C LYS A 266 -20.56 -28.22 -25.37
N ASP A 267 -21.86 -28.51 -25.40
CA ASP A 267 -22.91 -27.50 -25.51
C ASP A 267 -22.91 -26.46 -24.35
N ASP A 268 -22.36 -26.86 -23.20
CA ASP A 268 -22.25 -26.02 -22.01
C ASP A 268 -20.81 -25.55 -21.73
N SER A 269 -19.88 -25.70 -22.67
CA SER A 269 -18.47 -25.23 -22.56
C SER A 269 -18.36 -23.70 -22.59
N LEU A 270 -19.10 -23.06 -21.67
CA LEU A 270 -19.14 -21.61 -21.45
C LEU A 270 -18.45 -21.25 -20.14
N PHE A 271 -17.38 -20.49 -20.22
CA PHE A 271 -16.62 -20.02 -19.05
C PHE A 271 -16.95 -18.56 -18.78
N PRO A 272 -17.14 -18.15 -17.50
CA PRO A 272 -17.31 -16.75 -17.17
C PRO A 272 -16.09 -15.97 -17.63
N LYS A 273 -16.30 -14.97 -18.48
CA LYS A 273 -15.26 -14.07 -18.95
C LYS A 273 -15.23 -12.83 -18.10
N ASP A 274 -16.42 -12.25 -17.86
CA ASP A 274 -16.57 -11.01 -17.11
C ASP A 274 -17.99 -10.89 -16.56
N TRP A 275 -18.16 -10.09 -15.51
CA TRP A 275 -19.47 -9.74 -14.97
C TRP A 275 -19.45 -8.32 -14.42
N TRP A 276 -20.55 -7.61 -14.56
CA TRP A 276 -20.73 -6.25 -14.08
C TRP A 276 -22.12 -6.01 -13.51
N ALA A 277 -22.16 -5.10 -12.56
CA ALA A 277 -23.39 -4.69 -11.90
C ALA A 277 -23.62 -3.20 -12.12
N LYS A 278 -24.78 -2.83 -12.62
CA LYS A 278 -25.18 -1.43 -12.72
C LYS A 278 -25.81 -0.98 -11.42
N ILE A 279 -25.06 -0.18 -10.65
CA ILE A 279 -25.44 0.29 -9.33
C ILE A 279 -25.83 1.77 -9.40
N LYS A 280 -26.95 2.08 -8.75
CA LYS A 280 -27.40 3.47 -8.52
C LYS A 280 -27.27 3.80 -7.04
N VAL A 281 -26.80 5.00 -6.76
CA VAL A 281 -26.85 5.61 -5.44
C VAL A 281 -28.09 6.48 -5.39
N VAL A 282 -29.02 6.18 -4.49
CA VAL A 282 -30.32 6.82 -4.43
C VAL A 282 -30.65 7.39 -3.05
N THR A 283 -31.40 8.48 -3.02
CA THR A 283 -32.02 9.04 -1.80
C THR A 283 -33.46 9.39 -2.11
N GLY A 284 -34.39 8.66 -1.49
CA GLY A 284 -35.79 8.74 -1.89
C GLY A 284 -35.97 8.36 -3.36
N SER A 285 -36.52 9.28 -4.17
CA SER A 285 -36.69 9.06 -5.62
C SER A 285 -35.56 9.61 -6.48
N ALA A 286 -34.57 10.27 -5.89
CA ALA A 286 -33.48 10.93 -6.61
C ALA A 286 -32.28 9.98 -6.78
N THR A 287 -31.76 9.86 -8.00
CA THR A 287 -30.47 9.21 -8.28
C THR A 287 -29.36 10.25 -8.14
N LEU A 288 -28.41 9.98 -7.21
CA LEU A 288 -27.29 10.86 -6.90
C LEU A 288 -26.05 10.52 -7.72
N ALA A 289 -25.85 9.24 -8.01
CA ALA A 289 -24.77 8.74 -8.85
C ALA A 289 -25.18 7.39 -9.46
N GLU A 290 -24.58 7.04 -10.58
CA GLU A 290 -24.80 5.78 -11.28
C GLU A 290 -23.46 5.32 -11.86
N LYS A 291 -23.15 4.04 -11.74
CA LYS A 291 -21.98 3.43 -12.33
C LYS A 291 -22.22 1.93 -12.61
N GLU A 292 -21.71 1.47 -13.72
CA GLU A 292 -21.50 0.07 -14.02
C GLU A 292 -20.16 -0.34 -13.41
N ILE A 293 -20.17 -1.23 -12.41
CA ILE A 293 -19.00 -1.67 -11.68
C ILE A 293 -18.60 -3.07 -12.09
N GLU A 294 -17.30 -3.28 -12.18
CA GLU A 294 -16.62 -4.53 -12.51
C GLU A 294 -15.64 -4.92 -11.39
N ILE A 295 -15.04 -6.09 -11.50
CA ILE A 295 -13.91 -6.45 -10.64
C ILE A 295 -12.79 -5.42 -10.87
N ASN A 296 -12.28 -4.84 -9.78
CA ASN A 296 -11.24 -3.80 -9.77
C ASN A 296 -11.64 -2.42 -10.31
N ASP A 297 -12.90 -2.19 -10.70
CA ASP A 297 -13.43 -0.86 -11.03
C ASP A 297 -14.60 -0.46 -10.12
N PRO A 298 -14.33 -0.09 -8.85
CA PRO A 298 -15.35 0.18 -7.85
C PRO A 298 -16.10 1.50 -8.07
N LEU A 299 -17.30 1.57 -7.51
CA LEU A 299 -18.03 2.83 -7.31
C LEU A 299 -17.48 3.55 -6.07
N ARG A 300 -17.17 4.84 -6.22
CA ARG A 300 -16.74 5.70 -5.09
C ARG A 300 -17.75 6.82 -4.89
N TYR A 301 -18.36 6.88 -3.72
CA TYR A 301 -19.35 7.91 -3.39
C TYR A 301 -19.41 8.17 -1.87
N GLY A 302 -19.48 9.43 -1.46
CA GLY A 302 -19.65 9.82 -0.05
C GLY A 302 -18.54 9.35 0.90
N GLY A 303 -17.32 9.10 0.39
CA GLY A 303 -16.22 8.53 1.17
C GLY A 303 -16.19 7.00 1.21
N TYR A 304 -17.22 6.34 0.65
CA TYR A 304 -17.30 4.89 0.51
C TYR A 304 -16.69 4.44 -0.81
N THR A 305 -16.08 3.27 -0.79
CA THR A 305 -15.66 2.52 -1.98
C THR A 305 -16.40 1.20 -2.00
N ILE A 306 -17.14 0.95 -3.08
CA ILE A 306 -18.05 -0.20 -3.24
C ILE A 306 -17.49 -1.06 -4.35
N TYR A 307 -17.11 -2.29 -4.01
CA TYR A 307 -16.52 -3.28 -4.91
C TYR A 307 -17.54 -4.37 -5.25
N LEU A 308 -17.46 -4.90 -6.46
CA LEU A 308 -18.15 -6.13 -6.84
C LEU A 308 -17.27 -7.32 -6.45
N LEU A 309 -17.73 -8.15 -5.51
CA LEU A 309 -17.05 -9.38 -5.09
C LEU A 309 -17.47 -10.60 -5.87
N GLY A 310 -18.75 -10.66 -6.26
CA GLY A 310 -19.34 -11.79 -6.93
C GLY A 310 -20.84 -11.63 -7.10
N TYR A 311 -21.53 -12.75 -7.27
CA TYR A 311 -22.97 -12.78 -7.44
C TYR A 311 -23.56 -14.07 -6.89
N GLU A 312 -24.85 -14.02 -6.58
CA GLU A 312 -25.69 -15.17 -6.26
C GLU A 312 -26.77 -15.30 -7.29
N GLN A 313 -27.15 -16.54 -7.59
CA GLN A 313 -28.22 -16.86 -8.54
C GLN A 313 -29.29 -17.72 -7.86
N ASP A 314 -30.46 -17.13 -7.67
CA ASP A 314 -31.62 -17.80 -7.15
C ASP A 314 -32.52 -18.20 -8.31
N MET A 315 -32.94 -19.49 -8.37
CA MET A 315 -33.84 -20.05 -9.38
C MET A 315 -35.21 -20.29 -8.80
N LYS A 316 -36.24 -20.10 -9.60
CA LYS A 316 -37.62 -20.47 -9.28
C LYS A 316 -38.00 -21.68 -10.10
N LEU A 317 -38.17 -22.81 -9.42
CA LEU A 317 -38.51 -24.07 -10.03
C LEU A 317 -40.02 -24.33 -9.87
N MET A 318 -40.63 -24.89 -10.90
CA MET A 318 -42.03 -25.36 -10.88
C MET A 318 -42.05 -26.87 -11.12
N ILE A 319 -42.75 -27.60 -10.26
CA ILE A 319 -42.82 -29.05 -10.29
C ILE A 319 -44.25 -29.48 -10.70
N ASN A 320 -44.38 -30.34 -11.74
CA ASN A 320 -45.63 -30.83 -12.28
C ASN A 320 -46.66 -29.75 -12.61
N GLY A 321 -46.20 -28.59 -13.06
CA GLY A 321 -47.08 -27.46 -13.33
C GLY A 321 -47.79 -26.87 -12.11
N ASN A 322 -47.38 -27.26 -10.90
CA ASN A 322 -47.93 -26.70 -9.66
C ASN A 322 -47.44 -25.24 -9.54
N PRO A 323 -48.33 -24.27 -9.29
CA PRO A 323 -47.96 -22.87 -9.11
C PRO A 323 -47.12 -22.61 -7.86
N LEU A 324 -46.89 -23.61 -7.02
CA LEU A 324 -45.97 -23.48 -5.89
C LEU A 324 -44.55 -23.43 -6.44
N LEU A 325 -44.01 -22.21 -6.56
CA LEU A 325 -42.62 -21.97 -6.94
C LEU A 325 -41.73 -22.39 -5.80
N MET A 326 -40.73 -23.20 -6.11
CA MET A 326 -39.68 -23.57 -5.17
C MET A 326 -38.42 -22.74 -5.47
N ASP A 327 -37.90 -22.04 -4.45
CA ASP A 327 -36.61 -21.34 -4.57
C ASP A 327 -35.48 -22.36 -4.46
N ALA A 328 -34.55 -22.27 -5.38
CA ALA A 328 -33.34 -23.10 -5.43
C ALA A 328 -32.15 -22.23 -5.77
N LYS A 329 -31.01 -22.48 -5.13
CA LYS A 329 -29.74 -21.79 -5.51
C LYS A 329 -29.09 -22.54 -6.66
N ALA A 330 -28.47 -21.78 -7.58
CA ALA A 330 -27.54 -22.36 -8.52
C ALA A 330 -26.31 -22.93 -7.77
N ASP A 331 -25.64 -23.89 -8.38
CA ASP A 331 -24.50 -24.62 -7.79
C ASP A 331 -24.82 -25.29 -6.44
N SER A 332 -26.04 -25.80 -6.28
CA SER A 332 -26.49 -26.45 -5.06
C SER A 332 -27.22 -27.76 -5.32
N GLU A 333 -27.32 -28.59 -4.28
CA GLU A 333 -28.18 -29.79 -4.27
C GLU A 333 -29.52 -29.48 -3.60
N VAL A 334 -30.57 -29.79 -4.27
CA VAL A 334 -31.96 -29.50 -3.84
C VAL A 334 -32.78 -30.76 -3.82
N MET A 335 -33.39 -31.08 -2.67
CA MET A 335 -34.34 -32.15 -2.54
C MET A 335 -35.70 -31.69 -3.07
N LEU A 336 -36.23 -32.41 -4.05
CA LEU A 336 -37.55 -32.08 -4.63
C LEU A 336 -38.69 -32.58 -3.72
N PRO A 337 -39.58 -31.70 -3.24
CA PRO A 337 -40.72 -32.10 -2.42
C PRO A 337 -41.65 -33.04 -3.17
N GLY A 338 -42.03 -34.16 -2.53
CA GLY A 338 -42.97 -35.13 -3.09
C GLY A 338 -42.40 -36.13 -4.11
N ILE A 339 -41.10 -35.98 -4.49
CA ILE A 339 -40.45 -36.90 -5.44
C ILE A 339 -39.38 -37.76 -4.71
N GLY A 340 -38.85 -37.27 -3.60
CA GLY A 340 -37.84 -37.97 -2.81
C GLY A 340 -36.45 -38.05 -3.46
N SER A 341 -36.27 -37.38 -4.59
CA SER A 341 -34.97 -37.30 -5.31
C SER A 341 -34.32 -35.97 -5.10
N THR A 342 -33.00 -36.00 -4.95
CA THR A 342 -32.13 -34.80 -4.88
C THR A 342 -31.55 -34.53 -6.25
N LEU A 343 -31.66 -33.28 -6.71
CA LEU A 343 -31.06 -32.79 -7.93
C LEU A 343 -29.87 -31.86 -7.59
N ALA A 344 -28.76 -32.09 -8.26
CA ALA A 344 -27.63 -31.17 -8.27
C ALA A 344 -27.80 -30.21 -9.46
N PHE A 345 -27.87 -28.93 -9.17
CA PHE A 345 -27.92 -27.87 -10.16
C PHE A 345 -26.52 -27.28 -10.32
N GLY A 346 -26.08 -27.04 -11.56
CA GLY A 346 -24.88 -26.29 -11.85
C GLY A 346 -25.13 -24.79 -11.87
N THR A 347 -24.15 -24.02 -12.34
CA THR A 347 -24.28 -22.56 -12.50
C THR A 347 -25.36 -22.25 -13.53
N LEU A 348 -26.22 -21.28 -13.22
CA LEU A 348 -27.19 -20.75 -14.16
C LEU A 348 -26.47 -19.86 -15.20
N ARG A 349 -26.57 -20.23 -16.48
CA ARG A 349 -25.97 -19.47 -17.59
C ARG A 349 -26.96 -18.45 -18.11
N THR A 350 -26.59 -17.16 -18.04
CA THR A 350 -27.42 -16.01 -18.43
C THR A 350 -26.58 -14.99 -19.19
N GLY A 351 -27.18 -13.89 -19.65
CA GLY A 351 -26.45 -12.80 -20.30
C GLY A 351 -25.95 -13.13 -21.70
N THR A 352 -24.69 -12.88 -22.02
CA THR A 352 -24.14 -13.02 -23.38
C THR A 352 -22.97 -13.99 -23.44
N ALA A 353 -22.82 -14.67 -24.58
CA ALA A 353 -21.66 -15.53 -24.84
C ALA A 353 -20.89 -15.04 -26.07
N LEU A 354 -19.56 -14.97 -25.94
CA LEU A 354 -18.64 -14.81 -27.05
C LEU A 354 -18.28 -16.21 -27.58
N ARG A 355 -18.77 -16.52 -28.78
CA ARG A 355 -18.52 -17.80 -29.43
C ARG A 355 -17.12 -17.86 -30.02
N LEU A 356 -16.62 -19.06 -30.33
CA LEU A 356 -15.30 -19.28 -30.95
C LEU A 356 -15.13 -18.56 -32.30
N ASP A 357 -16.22 -18.32 -33.03
CA ASP A 357 -16.22 -17.57 -34.29
C ASP A 357 -16.23 -16.04 -34.11
N GLY A 358 -16.16 -15.56 -32.85
CA GLY A 358 -16.16 -14.15 -32.50
C GLY A 358 -17.53 -13.47 -32.44
N ARG A 359 -18.62 -14.21 -32.66
CA ARG A 359 -19.97 -13.65 -32.52
C ARG A 359 -20.36 -13.54 -31.05
N LYS A 360 -21.02 -12.45 -30.69
CA LYS A 360 -21.73 -12.31 -29.41
C LYS A 360 -23.17 -12.75 -29.59
N GLU A 361 -23.60 -13.69 -28.76
CA GLU A 361 -24.94 -14.24 -28.74
C GLU A 361 -25.56 -14.00 -27.36
N GLU A 362 -26.84 -13.59 -27.33
CA GLU A 362 -27.62 -13.53 -26.09
C GLU A 362 -28.07 -14.93 -25.72
N LEU A 363 -27.74 -15.37 -24.51
CA LEU A 363 -28.07 -16.70 -24.05
C LEU A 363 -29.52 -16.76 -23.57
N THR A 364 -30.26 -17.77 -24.07
CA THR A 364 -31.46 -18.20 -23.36
C THR A 364 -31.03 -18.79 -22.02
N PRO A 365 -31.50 -18.26 -20.88
CA PRO A 365 -31.09 -18.76 -19.56
C PRO A 365 -31.25 -20.25 -19.42
N PHE A 366 -30.21 -20.96 -18.97
CA PHE A 366 -30.26 -22.41 -18.75
C PHE A 366 -29.35 -22.81 -17.57
N VAL A 367 -29.66 -23.97 -17.01
CA VAL A 367 -28.88 -24.61 -15.95
C VAL A 367 -28.68 -26.08 -16.26
N THR A 368 -27.52 -26.62 -15.92
CA THR A 368 -27.27 -28.05 -15.97
C THR A 368 -27.84 -28.72 -14.73
N VAL A 369 -28.51 -29.84 -14.91
CA VAL A 369 -29.20 -30.57 -13.84
C VAL A 369 -28.78 -32.02 -13.86
N ARG A 370 -28.37 -32.56 -12.73
CA ARG A 370 -28.04 -33.98 -12.56
C ARG A 370 -28.77 -34.54 -11.34
N LYS A 371 -29.26 -35.75 -11.45
CA LYS A 371 -29.78 -36.50 -10.28
C LYS A 371 -28.60 -36.96 -9.44
N THR A 372 -28.62 -36.63 -8.14
CA THR A 372 -27.55 -37.02 -7.20
C THR A 372 -27.40 -38.55 -7.17
N GLY A 373 -26.16 -39.03 -7.32
CA GLY A 373 -25.88 -40.48 -7.42
C GLY A 373 -26.02 -41.08 -8.82
N SER A 374 -26.39 -40.31 -9.85
CA SER A 374 -26.40 -40.74 -11.25
C SER A 374 -25.05 -40.51 -11.91
N SER A 375 -24.56 -41.46 -12.71
CA SER A 375 -23.35 -41.36 -13.52
C SER A 375 -23.57 -40.85 -14.94
N GLY A 376 -24.81 -40.47 -15.31
CA GLY A 376 -25.17 -39.95 -16.63
C GLY A 376 -24.73 -38.48 -16.82
N ASP A 377 -24.68 -38.04 -18.09
CA ASP A 377 -24.47 -36.66 -18.45
C ASP A 377 -25.55 -35.74 -17.86
N PRO A 378 -25.22 -34.51 -17.43
CA PRO A 378 -26.22 -33.59 -16.91
C PRO A 378 -27.23 -33.19 -18.00
N ALA A 379 -28.50 -33.12 -17.65
CA ALA A 379 -29.53 -32.58 -18.53
C ALA A 379 -29.46 -31.03 -18.54
N ILE A 380 -29.77 -30.41 -19.68
CA ILE A 380 -29.85 -28.96 -19.82
C ILE A 380 -31.33 -28.53 -19.62
N LEU A 381 -31.58 -27.76 -18.56
CA LEU A 381 -32.88 -27.16 -18.29
C LEU A 381 -32.90 -25.70 -18.72
N LYS A 382 -33.55 -25.39 -19.82
CA LYS A 382 -33.67 -24.01 -20.35
C LYS A 382 -34.86 -23.29 -19.72
N MET A 383 -34.81 -21.97 -19.67
CA MET A 383 -35.91 -21.12 -19.26
C MET A 383 -37.18 -21.42 -20.06
N GLY A 384 -38.27 -21.65 -19.38
CA GLY A 384 -39.54 -22.07 -19.99
C GLY A 384 -39.59 -23.52 -20.48
N GLY A 385 -38.47 -24.25 -20.40
CA GLY A 385 -38.41 -25.69 -20.70
C GLY A 385 -38.69 -26.56 -19.46
N SER A 386 -38.83 -27.87 -19.66
CA SER A 386 -38.99 -28.85 -18.59
C SER A 386 -38.14 -30.09 -18.83
N ILE A 387 -37.70 -30.72 -17.74
CA ILE A 387 -37.08 -32.05 -17.74
C ILE A 387 -37.95 -32.99 -16.90
N ILE A 388 -37.93 -34.27 -17.23
CA ILE A 388 -38.67 -35.29 -16.47
C ILE A 388 -37.69 -36.02 -15.55
N VAL A 389 -37.96 -35.97 -14.25
CA VAL A 389 -37.21 -36.67 -13.21
C VAL A 389 -38.17 -37.51 -12.39
N ASP A 390 -37.97 -38.82 -12.37
CA ASP A 390 -38.85 -39.77 -11.63
C ASP A 390 -40.37 -39.54 -11.86
N ASN A 391 -40.76 -39.37 -13.11
CA ASN A 391 -42.14 -39.08 -13.58
C ASN A 391 -42.70 -37.70 -13.20
N ALA A 392 -41.87 -36.81 -12.64
CA ALA A 392 -42.27 -35.43 -12.39
C ALA A 392 -41.61 -34.48 -13.41
N ALA A 393 -42.40 -33.55 -13.94
CA ALA A 393 -41.85 -32.48 -14.79
C ALA A 393 -41.30 -31.32 -13.91
N VAL A 394 -40.02 -31.06 -14.05
CA VAL A 394 -39.36 -29.93 -13.39
C VAL A 394 -39.06 -28.86 -14.44
N SER A 395 -39.52 -27.65 -14.23
CA SER A 395 -39.29 -26.52 -15.14
C SER A 395 -38.65 -25.32 -14.43
N LEU A 396 -37.82 -24.54 -15.16
CA LEU A 396 -37.25 -23.28 -14.73
C LEU A 396 -38.27 -22.17 -15.06
N ALA A 397 -38.93 -21.63 -14.03
CA ALA A 397 -39.99 -20.64 -14.18
C ALA A 397 -39.45 -19.20 -14.09
N GLY A 398 -38.33 -19.00 -13.42
CA GLY A 398 -37.72 -17.69 -13.26
C GLY A 398 -36.37 -17.77 -12.56
N PHE A 399 -35.67 -16.65 -12.50
CA PHE A 399 -34.41 -16.52 -11.76
C PHE A 399 -34.21 -15.08 -11.29
N THR A 400 -33.32 -14.91 -10.33
CA THR A 400 -32.87 -13.62 -9.85
C THR A 400 -31.37 -13.67 -9.68
N GLU A 401 -30.64 -12.67 -10.21
CA GLU A 401 -29.21 -12.51 -10.02
C GLU A 401 -28.97 -11.35 -9.08
N SER A 402 -28.32 -11.61 -7.97
CA SER A 402 -28.00 -10.64 -6.93
C SER A 402 -26.51 -10.36 -6.93
N ALA A 403 -26.13 -9.09 -6.78
CA ALA A 403 -24.71 -8.72 -6.67
C ALA A 403 -24.25 -8.85 -5.22
N ILE A 404 -23.13 -9.51 -5.00
CA ILE A 404 -22.42 -9.50 -3.72
C ILE A 404 -21.41 -8.36 -3.77
N LEU A 405 -21.62 -7.37 -2.92
CA LEU A 405 -20.80 -6.17 -2.84
C LEU A 405 -20.00 -6.15 -1.55
N SER A 406 -18.74 -5.68 -1.60
CA SER A 406 -18.03 -5.17 -0.44
C SER A 406 -18.09 -3.66 -0.44
N TYR A 407 -18.40 -3.07 0.69
CA TYR A 407 -18.32 -1.62 0.86
C TYR A 407 -17.35 -1.27 1.98
N ARG A 408 -16.45 -0.36 1.66
CA ARG A 408 -15.38 0.07 2.55
C ARG A 408 -15.42 1.58 2.76
N TYR A 409 -15.28 2.00 4.01
CA TYR A 409 -15.01 3.37 4.39
C TYR A 409 -13.63 3.45 5.04
N ASP A 410 -12.73 4.28 4.54
CA ASP A 410 -11.37 4.40 5.07
C ASP A 410 -10.84 5.84 4.91
N PRO A 411 -10.97 6.68 5.96
CA PRO A 411 -10.49 8.05 5.92
C PRO A 411 -8.96 8.17 5.97
N GLY A 412 -8.25 7.11 6.37
CA GLY A 412 -6.78 7.10 6.45
C GLY A 412 -6.07 6.98 5.12
N VAL A 413 -6.71 6.38 4.09
CA VAL A 413 -6.10 6.12 2.78
C VAL A 413 -5.60 7.40 2.11
N GLY A 414 -6.37 8.47 2.11
CA GLY A 414 -5.95 9.75 1.53
C GLY A 414 -4.71 10.34 2.20
N VAL A 415 -4.65 10.24 3.54
CA VAL A 415 -3.52 10.70 4.35
C VAL A 415 -2.29 9.83 4.09
N LEU A 416 -2.47 8.50 3.96
CA LEU A 416 -1.41 7.55 3.64
C LEU A 416 -0.78 7.85 2.26
N TRP A 417 -1.60 8.12 1.25
CA TRP A 417 -1.11 8.52 -0.08
C TRP A 417 -0.35 9.83 -0.05
N ALA A 418 -0.84 10.84 0.68
CA ALA A 418 -0.15 12.12 0.83
C ALA A 418 1.22 11.96 1.50
N GLY A 419 1.29 11.17 2.59
CA GLY A 419 2.53 10.84 3.28
C GLY A 419 3.50 10.07 2.37
N GLY A 420 3.03 9.05 1.67
CA GLY A 420 3.82 8.24 0.73
C GLY A 420 4.39 9.07 -0.42
N LEU A 421 3.59 9.94 -1.02
CA LEU A 421 4.05 10.86 -2.06
C LEU A 421 5.14 11.80 -1.54
N LEU A 422 4.96 12.37 -0.34
CA LEU A 422 5.96 13.23 0.29
C LEU A 422 7.28 12.47 0.50
N VAL A 423 7.23 11.21 0.97
CA VAL A 423 8.41 10.36 1.12
C VAL A 423 9.11 10.13 -0.22
N LEU A 424 8.37 9.72 -1.24
CA LEU A 424 8.91 9.42 -2.58
C LEU A 424 9.58 10.65 -3.20
N VAL A 425 8.89 11.79 -3.21
CA VAL A 425 9.40 13.04 -3.77
C VAL A 425 10.64 13.50 -3.00
N ALA A 426 10.61 13.47 -1.66
CA ALA A 426 11.74 13.89 -0.85
C ALA A 426 12.97 13.00 -1.05
N ILE A 427 12.79 11.67 -1.17
CA ILE A 427 13.88 10.72 -1.46
C ILE A 427 14.42 10.96 -2.88
N ALA A 428 13.56 11.07 -3.89
CA ALA A 428 13.98 11.31 -5.27
C ALA A 428 14.81 12.59 -5.39
N LEU A 429 14.31 13.68 -4.84
CA LEU A 429 15.04 14.95 -4.82
C LEU A 429 16.37 14.87 -4.05
N ARG A 430 16.43 14.02 -3.02
CA ARG A 430 17.65 13.80 -2.26
C ARG A 430 18.72 13.02 -3.04
N PHE A 431 18.33 12.08 -3.91
CA PHE A 431 19.27 11.39 -4.79
C PHE A 431 19.95 12.36 -5.77
N TYR A 432 19.23 13.31 -6.33
CA TYR A 432 19.73 14.29 -7.28
C TYR A 432 20.32 15.54 -6.60
N GLY A 433 19.96 15.80 -5.36
CA GLY A 433 20.42 16.95 -4.60
C GLY A 433 21.85 16.82 -4.11
N ALA A 434 22.54 17.95 -4.01
CA ALA A 434 23.88 18.05 -3.42
C ALA A 434 23.93 19.20 -2.42
N TYR A 435 24.59 18.96 -1.31
CA TYR A 435 24.91 19.97 -0.31
C TYR A 435 26.42 20.08 -0.18
N TYR A 436 26.91 21.31 -0.21
CA TYR A 436 28.31 21.63 -0.03
C TYR A 436 28.47 22.65 1.10
N LEU A 437 29.48 22.43 1.92
CA LEU A 437 29.98 23.39 2.87
C LEU A 437 31.47 23.65 2.53
N VAL A 438 31.82 24.88 2.36
CA VAL A 438 33.20 25.34 2.17
C VAL A 438 33.56 26.26 3.34
N ALA A 439 34.58 25.92 4.09
CA ALA A 439 35.16 26.78 5.06
C ALA A 439 36.56 27.19 4.55
N TYR A 440 36.88 28.47 4.57
CA TYR A 440 38.18 28.94 4.18
C TYR A 440 38.77 29.92 5.21
N LYS A 441 40.10 29.93 5.30
CA LYS A 441 40.90 30.77 6.15
C LYS A 441 42.08 31.29 5.35
N LEU A 442 42.47 32.54 5.60
CA LEU A 442 43.65 33.17 5.03
C LEU A 442 44.66 33.45 6.15
N ASP A 443 45.83 32.86 6.04
CA ASP A 443 46.93 33.07 6.94
C ASP A 443 48.04 33.88 6.23
N ASP A 444 48.57 34.92 6.87
CA ASP A 444 49.72 35.69 6.37
C ASP A 444 51.01 35.00 6.83
N SER A 445 51.85 34.65 5.88
CA SER A 445 53.17 34.07 6.13
C SER A 445 54.19 34.77 5.24
N ASP A 446 55.05 35.64 5.83
CA ASP A 446 56.22 36.30 5.20
C ASP A 446 55.96 36.81 3.76
N ALA A 447 54.98 37.70 3.57
CA ALA A 447 54.58 38.29 2.30
C ALA A 447 53.82 37.38 1.33
N ILE A 448 53.43 36.17 1.77
CA ILE A 448 52.61 35.23 0.99
C ILE A 448 51.34 34.94 1.78
N VAL A 449 50.18 34.97 1.09
CA VAL A 449 48.91 34.64 1.70
C VAL A 449 48.61 33.15 1.45
N CYS A 450 48.45 32.40 2.54
CA CYS A 450 48.04 30.99 2.48
C CYS A 450 46.50 30.86 2.58
N LEU A 451 45.86 30.30 1.56
CA LEU A 451 44.45 29.97 1.58
C LEU A 451 44.25 28.51 1.98
N SER A 452 43.76 28.28 3.17
CA SER A 452 43.32 26.94 3.62
C SER A 452 41.84 26.74 3.33
N VAL A 453 41.50 25.68 2.62
CA VAL A 453 40.10 25.37 2.24
C VAL A 453 39.70 23.99 2.78
N HIS A 454 38.62 23.97 3.52
CA HIS A 454 37.92 22.73 3.91
C HIS A 454 36.64 22.57 3.12
N VAL A 455 36.41 21.38 2.54
CA VAL A 455 35.22 21.08 1.77
C VAL A 455 34.51 19.84 2.34
N THR A 456 33.25 20.02 2.69
CA THR A 456 32.35 18.91 2.98
C THR A 456 31.29 18.83 1.88
N ALA A 457 31.17 17.66 1.23
CA ALA A 457 30.17 17.38 0.22
C ALA A 457 29.24 16.25 0.69
N LYS A 458 27.91 16.41 0.52
CA LYS A 458 26.91 15.42 0.90
C LYS A 458 25.87 15.27 -0.23
N GLY A 459 25.58 14.03 -0.60
CA GLY A 459 24.68 13.65 -1.70
C GLY A 459 25.39 12.77 -2.71
N LEU A 460 24.66 11.94 -3.46
CA LEU A 460 25.26 11.04 -4.47
C LEU A 460 25.90 11.79 -5.63
N SER A 461 25.37 12.96 -5.98
CA SER A 461 25.91 13.85 -7.01
C SER A 461 26.99 14.79 -6.50
N ALA A 462 27.27 14.82 -5.18
CA ALA A 462 28.22 15.73 -4.57
C ALA A 462 29.64 15.20 -4.70
N ASN A 463 30.54 16.02 -5.26
CA ASN A 463 31.95 15.70 -5.44
C ASN A 463 32.83 16.86 -4.98
N SER A 464 33.58 16.66 -3.91
CA SER A 464 34.47 17.66 -3.31
C SER A 464 35.67 18.01 -4.23
N HIS A 465 36.26 17.03 -4.91
CA HIS A 465 37.35 17.25 -5.84
C HIS A 465 36.95 18.10 -7.04
N ARG A 466 35.76 17.79 -7.64
CA ARG A 466 35.22 18.60 -8.73
C ARG A 466 34.94 20.04 -8.30
N LEU A 467 34.49 20.24 -7.07
CA LEU A 467 34.26 21.57 -6.52
C LEU A 467 35.58 22.33 -6.32
N LEU A 468 36.58 21.69 -5.74
CA LEU A 468 37.92 22.30 -5.55
C LEU A 468 38.53 22.70 -6.89
N ASN A 469 38.48 21.85 -7.90
CA ASN A 469 39.00 22.17 -9.24
C ASN A 469 38.24 23.35 -9.88
N ARG A 470 36.92 23.44 -9.68
CA ARG A 470 36.13 24.60 -10.15
C ARG A 470 36.51 25.86 -9.41
N LEU A 471 36.72 25.79 -8.09
CA LEU A 471 37.15 26.93 -7.29
C LEU A 471 38.52 27.44 -7.76
N GLU A 472 39.47 26.54 -7.98
CA GLU A 472 40.79 26.84 -8.49
C GLU A 472 40.72 27.53 -9.87
N HIS A 473 39.92 26.98 -10.81
CA HIS A 473 39.70 27.57 -12.11
C HIS A 473 39.08 28.99 -12.02
N THR A 474 38.07 29.16 -11.12
CA THR A 474 37.39 30.44 -10.94
C THR A 474 38.33 31.48 -10.31
N LEU A 475 39.22 31.09 -9.38
CA LEU A 475 40.25 31.96 -8.82
C LEU A 475 41.24 32.40 -9.89
N THR A 476 41.68 31.48 -10.73
CA THR A 476 42.62 31.78 -11.84
C THR A 476 41.98 32.74 -12.86
N ALA A 477 40.68 32.61 -13.14
CA ALA A 477 39.96 33.51 -14.03
C ALA A 477 39.80 34.93 -13.46
N ASN A 478 39.94 35.11 -12.16
CA ASN A 478 39.98 36.41 -11.45
C ASN A 478 41.39 36.91 -11.17
N ASP A 479 42.37 36.52 -11.99
CA ASP A 479 43.79 36.89 -11.90
C ASP A 479 44.53 36.43 -10.63
N ILE A 480 43.90 35.59 -9.83
CA ILE A 480 44.57 34.99 -8.66
C ILE A 480 45.04 33.58 -9.04
N ARG A 481 46.35 33.39 -9.10
CA ARG A 481 46.96 32.09 -9.41
C ARG A 481 47.15 31.28 -8.11
N PRO A 482 46.28 30.32 -7.81
CA PRO A 482 46.51 29.46 -6.66
C PRO A 482 47.54 28.39 -6.99
N ILE A 483 48.62 28.35 -6.21
CA ILE A 483 49.65 27.32 -6.30
C ILE A 483 49.34 26.27 -5.23
N PRO A 484 48.97 25.03 -5.60
CA PRO A 484 48.68 24.00 -4.62
C PRO A 484 49.92 23.58 -3.86
N LEU A 485 49.83 23.56 -2.53
CA LEU A 485 50.88 22.95 -1.71
C LEU A 485 50.69 21.43 -1.69
N PRO A 486 51.81 20.65 -1.72
CA PRO A 486 51.72 19.21 -1.51
C PRO A 486 51.10 18.94 -0.13
N GLN A 487 50.17 17.99 -0.09
CA GLN A 487 49.62 17.52 1.19
C GLN A 487 50.75 16.85 1.97
N ALA A 488 51.00 17.30 3.22
CA ALA A 488 51.99 16.74 4.12
C ALA A 488 51.53 15.36 4.64
#